data_9015a2adffd820462a5170aa06f464c0
#
_entry.id   9015a2adffd820462a5170aa06f464c0
#
_cell.length_a   1.000
_cell.length_b   1.000
_cell.length_c   1.000
_cell.angle_alpha   90.00
_cell.angle_beta   90.00
_cell.angle_gamma   90.00
#
_symmetry.space_group_name_H-M   'P 1'
#
loop_
_entity.id
_entity.type
_entity.pdbx_description
1 polymer ?
#
loop_
_entity_poly.entity_id
_entity_poly.type
_entity_poly.pdbx_seq_one_letter_code
_entity_poly.pdbx_strand_id
1 'polypeptide(L)'
;MKYCLNCGREVSDEDYVNGYCVDCFRKLGNPFAKQPSIEVKVCSKCGSIFYKGEWLQENLESIIRRHLMETQGKYLIGPAELVGAEPVDGIQEVSRGLYVQKWVFNLVLNGKHFMQFENNVKITVTKTVCPRCTARASKRIAALVQVRGLRASAIRKDVERLIESNAGFNEYILDIEDAQNGFDIRFIDQLPARKLAHEIARLYGGHVRETFKSTRYDSRKGVWLGILTLSVRLVDLAEGSIVRYNGELWVVKRVDEKGLHLENLASMKNITIPLAEYWGDRVSVVENYYVKGVYEVVAVDKAMAYLVNRESGELREIMLPNIPFQIKQGDYIKILVIDDKEYVVKHTD
;
A
#
# COMPACT_ATOMS: atom_id res chain seq x y z
N MET A 1 11.74 -11.65 57.80
CA MET A 1 10.61 -10.88 58.38
C MET A 1 11.05 -9.43 58.56
N LYS A 2 10.24 -8.48 58.10
CA LYS A 2 10.55 -7.03 58.17
C LYS A 2 9.41 -6.30 58.88
N TYR A 3 9.72 -5.20 59.54
CA TYR A 3 8.73 -4.38 60.26
C TYR A 3 8.43 -3.11 59.49
N CYS A 4 7.12 -2.80 59.30
CA CYS A 4 6.70 -1.56 58.68
C CYS A 4 7.07 -0.33 59.50
N LEU A 5 7.77 0.62 58.93
CA LEU A 5 8.23 1.83 59.61
C LEU A 5 7.07 2.75 60.08
N ASN A 6 5.87 2.63 59.48
CA ASN A 6 4.72 3.45 59.86
C ASN A 6 3.81 2.80 60.90
N CYS A 7 3.45 1.52 60.75
CA CYS A 7 2.47 0.86 61.63
C CYS A 7 3.06 -0.22 62.52
N GLY A 8 4.34 -0.50 62.42
CA GLY A 8 5.05 -1.50 63.22
C GLY A 8 4.71 -2.97 62.93
N ARG A 9 3.78 -3.24 61.95
CA ARG A 9 3.35 -4.60 61.60
C ARG A 9 4.54 -5.39 61.04
N GLU A 10 4.68 -6.60 61.45
CA GLU A 10 5.58 -7.57 60.84
C GLU A 10 4.96 -8.08 59.54
N VAL A 11 5.75 -8.12 58.46
CA VAL A 11 5.31 -8.52 57.13
C VAL A 11 6.35 -9.38 56.43
N SER A 12 5.89 -10.14 55.45
CA SER A 12 6.75 -10.94 54.57
C SER A 12 7.57 -10.02 53.65
N ASP A 13 8.63 -10.56 53.06
CA ASP A 13 9.44 -9.81 52.09
C ASP A 13 8.60 -9.39 50.87
N GLU A 14 7.62 -10.21 50.47
CA GLU A 14 6.68 -9.92 49.35
C GLU A 14 5.75 -8.74 49.65
N ASP A 15 5.38 -8.54 50.90
CA ASP A 15 4.46 -7.48 51.36
C ASP A 15 5.23 -6.24 51.91
N TYR A 16 6.56 -6.22 51.76
CA TYR A 16 7.40 -5.11 52.18
C TYR A 16 7.94 -4.32 51.02
N VAL A 17 7.64 -3.03 50.96
CA VAL A 17 8.04 -2.14 49.89
C VAL A 17 8.69 -0.90 50.49
N ASN A 18 9.96 -0.71 50.22
CA ASN A 18 10.75 0.51 50.56
C ASN A 18 10.49 1.07 51.98
N GLY A 19 10.51 0.19 53.01
CA GLY A 19 10.30 0.60 54.40
C GLY A 19 8.88 0.43 54.94
N TYR A 20 7.90 0.11 54.12
CA TYR A 20 6.48 0.06 54.46
C TYR A 20 5.86 -1.29 54.13
N CYS A 21 4.81 -1.67 54.88
CA CYS A 21 3.89 -2.68 54.38
C CYS A 21 3.08 -2.13 53.22
N VAL A 22 2.53 -3.01 52.37
CA VAL A 22 1.77 -2.65 51.17
C VAL A 22 0.62 -1.65 51.45
N ASP A 23 -0.12 -1.83 52.58
CA ASP A 23 -1.22 -0.93 52.97
C ASP A 23 -0.72 0.48 53.32
N CYS A 24 0.41 0.58 54.02
CA CYS A 24 1.03 1.87 54.35
C CYS A 24 1.69 2.50 53.12
N PHE A 25 2.33 1.72 52.27
CA PHE A 25 2.92 2.19 51.02
C PHE A 25 1.88 2.78 50.08
N ARG A 26 0.68 2.18 49.99
CA ARG A 26 -0.42 2.71 49.21
C ARG A 26 -0.83 4.15 49.59
N LYS A 27 -0.71 4.48 50.89
CA LYS A 27 -1.12 5.78 51.44
C LYS A 27 -0.01 6.82 51.50
N LEU A 28 1.19 6.39 51.79
CA LEU A 28 2.32 7.26 52.14
C LEU A 28 3.53 7.08 51.22
N GLY A 29 3.60 5.96 50.52
CA GLY A 29 4.75 5.62 49.68
C GLY A 29 4.73 6.35 48.32
N ASN A 30 5.91 6.45 47.75
CA ASN A 30 6.08 7.00 46.41
C ASN A 30 6.84 5.96 45.57
N PRO A 31 6.22 5.41 44.51
CA PRO A 31 6.88 4.43 43.62
C PRO A 31 7.84 5.10 42.62
N PHE A 32 7.90 6.43 42.59
CA PHE A 32 8.76 7.15 41.66
C PHE A 32 10.06 7.59 42.30
N ALA A 33 11.17 7.06 41.79
CA ALA A 33 12.51 7.51 42.15
C ALA A 33 12.89 8.84 41.50
N LYS A 34 12.27 9.11 40.32
CA LYS A 34 12.44 10.36 39.57
C LYS A 34 11.11 10.71 38.86
N GLN A 35 10.93 11.99 38.54
CA GLN A 35 9.79 12.42 37.72
C GLN A 35 9.89 11.84 36.31
N PRO A 36 8.85 11.14 35.81
CA PRO A 36 8.80 10.68 34.43
C PRO A 36 8.94 11.84 33.45
N SER A 37 9.75 11.69 32.43
CA SER A 37 9.96 12.75 31.42
C SER A 37 10.23 12.19 30.03
N ILE A 38 9.82 12.91 29.03
CA ILE A 38 10.08 12.62 27.62
C ILE A 38 10.53 13.86 26.87
N GLU A 39 11.46 13.69 25.93
CA GLU A 39 11.86 14.71 24.98
C GLU A 39 11.47 14.31 23.57
N VAL A 40 10.74 15.15 22.87
CA VAL A 40 10.29 14.90 21.49
C VAL A 40 10.57 16.10 20.60
N LYS A 41 10.78 15.84 19.29
CA LYS A 41 10.78 16.89 18.26
C LYS A 41 9.49 16.79 17.48
N VAL A 42 8.79 17.91 17.29
CA VAL A 42 7.52 17.97 16.56
C VAL A 42 7.72 18.81 15.30
N CYS A 43 7.27 18.27 14.17
CA CYS A 43 7.31 19.01 12.91
C CYS A 43 6.27 20.12 12.90
N SER A 44 6.73 21.39 12.77
CA SER A 44 5.86 22.57 12.73
C SER A 44 4.95 22.63 11.49
N LYS A 45 5.17 21.79 10.48
CA LYS A 45 4.40 21.75 9.21
C LYS A 45 3.35 20.66 9.17
N CYS A 46 3.67 19.43 9.57
CA CYS A 46 2.77 18.28 9.46
C CYS A 46 2.42 17.63 10.81
N GLY A 47 2.95 18.12 11.93
CA GLY A 47 2.67 17.55 13.24
C GLY A 47 3.38 16.23 13.56
N SER A 48 4.12 15.62 12.62
CA SER A 48 4.86 14.36 12.90
C SER A 48 5.79 14.53 14.07
N ILE A 49 5.92 13.48 14.87
CA ILE A 49 6.76 13.46 16.08
C ILE A 49 7.98 12.58 15.83
N PHE A 50 9.17 13.12 16.11
CA PHE A 50 10.42 12.36 16.05
C PHE A 50 10.65 11.64 17.38
N TYR A 51 10.66 10.33 17.30
CA TYR A 51 10.90 9.46 18.45
C TYR A 51 11.79 8.28 18.04
N LYS A 52 12.83 8.00 18.82
CA LYS A 52 13.80 6.90 18.62
C LYS A 52 14.36 6.76 17.18
N GLY A 53 14.65 7.90 16.53
CA GLY A 53 15.27 7.90 15.19
C GLY A 53 14.28 8.04 14.03
N GLU A 54 12.98 7.94 14.27
CA GLU A 54 11.94 7.94 13.23
C GLU A 54 10.93 9.08 13.42
N TRP A 55 10.35 9.56 12.29
CA TRP A 55 9.25 10.52 12.28
C TRP A 55 7.93 9.77 12.17
N LEU A 56 7.11 9.84 13.22
CA LEU A 56 5.86 9.10 13.36
C LEU A 56 4.64 10.04 13.18
N GLN A 57 3.60 9.53 12.53
CA GLN A 57 2.28 10.18 12.40
C GLN A 57 1.33 9.60 13.47
N GLU A 58 1.74 9.72 14.72
CA GLU A 58 0.97 9.25 15.87
C GLU A 58 0.63 10.43 16.77
N ASN A 59 -0.38 10.28 17.63
CA ASN A 59 -0.64 11.29 18.65
C ASN A 59 0.44 11.25 19.75
N LEU A 60 0.64 12.39 20.40
CA LEU A 60 1.69 12.54 21.40
C LEU A 60 1.47 11.62 22.62
N GLU A 61 0.23 11.42 23.03
CA GLU A 61 -0.10 10.56 24.18
C GLU A 61 0.25 9.08 23.96
N SER A 62 0.03 8.57 22.73
CA SER A 62 0.46 7.20 22.37
C SER A 62 1.97 7.04 22.45
N ILE A 63 2.72 8.04 22.03
CA ILE A 63 4.19 8.06 22.10
C ILE A 63 4.65 8.16 23.57
N ILE A 64 4.01 9.01 24.39
CA ILE A 64 4.30 9.12 25.81
C ILE A 64 4.05 7.79 26.51
N ARG A 65 2.89 7.15 26.28
CA ARG A 65 2.55 5.84 26.87
C ARG A 65 3.62 4.79 26.54
N ARG A 66 3.99 4.68 25.26
CA ARG A 66 5.06 3.77 24.82
C ARG A 66 6.39 4.06 25.50
N HIS A 67 6.77 5.35 25.57
CA HIS A 67 8.00 5.78 26.22
C HIS A 67 8.03 5.41 27.70
N LEU A 68 6.94 5.64 28.43
CA LEU A 68 6.81 5.29 29.84
C LEU A 68 6.97 3.79 30.07
N MET A 69 6.32 2.95 29.26
CA MET A 69 6.45 1.50 29.36
C MET A 69 7.91 1.03 29.11
N GLU A 70 8.56 1.57 28.10
CA GLU A 70 9.92 1.16 27.72
C GLU A 70 11.01 1.68 28.66
N THR A 71 10.76 2.78 29.37
CA THR A 71 11.78 3.44 30.22
C THR A 71 11.47 3.37 31.71
N GLN A 72 10.51 2.55 32.13
CA GLN A 72 10.04 2.47 33.52
C GLN A 72 11.15 2.30 34.56
N GLY A 73 12.16 1.51 34.27
CA GLY A 73 13.30 1.33 35.16
C GLY A 73 14.16 2.57 35.47
N LYS A 74 13.92 3.67 34.71
CA LYS A 74 14.62 4.96 34.93
C LYS A 74 13.94 5.85 35.96
N TYR A 75 12.65 5.65 36.20
CA TYR A 75 11.87 6.52 37.08
C TYR A 75 11.08 5.80 38.16
N LEU A 76 10.92 4.47 38.09
CA LEU A 76 10.30 3.68 39.14
C LEU A 76 11.36 3.10 40.10
N ILE A 77 10.95 2.84 41.35
CA ILE A 77 11.74 2.05 42.31
C ILE A 77 11.78 0.58 41.89
N GLY A 78 12.84 -0.16 42.28
CA GLY A 78 13.05 -1.54 41.83
C GLY A 78 11.89 -2.53 42.06
N PRO A 79 11.11 -2.45 43.16
CA PRO A 79 9.95 -3.33 43.36
C PRO A 79 8.72 -3.02 42.51
N ALA A 80 8.68 -1.88 41.80
CA ALA A 80 7.53 -1.42 41.03
C ALA A 80 7.69 -1.71 39.54
N GLU A 81 6.68 -2.30 38.94
CA GLU A 81 6.58 -2.56 37.52
C GLU A 81 5.36 -1.85 36.93
N LEU A 82 5.53 -1.16 35.81
CA LEU A 82 4.45 -0.48 35.10
C LEU A 82 3.70 -1.45 34.18
N VAL A 83 2.42 -1.64 34.41
CA VAL A 83 1.54 -2.47 33.58
C VAL A 83 0.63 -1.63 32.68
N GLY A 84 0.49 -0.32 32.95
CA GLY A 84 -0.26 0.61 32.11
C GLY A 84 -0.14 2.04 32.60
N ALA A 85 -0.33 2.99 31.70
CA ALA A 85 -0.38 4.41 32.04
C ALA A 85 -1.39 5.14 31.14
N GLU A 86 -2.19 6.04 31.73
CA GLU A 86 -3.20 6.79 31.01
C GLU A 86 -3.22 8.26 31.44
N PRO A 87 -3.44 9.21 30.50
CA PRO A 87 -3.58 10.61 30.84
C PRO A 87 -4.89 10.87 31.59
N VAL A 88 -4.83 11.76 32.56
CA VAL A 88 -5.99 12.20 33.36
C VAL A 88 -6.58 13.48 32.81
N ASP A 89 -5.71 14.37 32.37
CA ASP A 89 -6.05 15.72 31.90
C ASP A 89 -5.37 16.07 30.57
N GLY A 90 -5.65 17.26 30.05
CA GLY A 90 -4.97 17.80 28.87
C GLY A 90 -3.54 18.23 29.16
N ILE A 91 -2.74 18.33 28.11
CA ILE A 91 -1.37 18.81 28.17
C ILE A 91 -1.36 20.29 28.49
N GLN A 92 -0.65 20.70 29.55
CA GLN A 92 -0.53 22.08 30.00
C GLN A 92 0.86 22.64 29.70
N GLU A 93 0.93 23.84 29.10
CA GLU A 93 2.21 24.52 28.87
C GLU A 93 2.67 25.23 30.14
N VAL A 94 3.83 24.88 30.63
CA VAL A 94 4.47 25.51 31.80
C VAL A 94 5.38 26.66 31.36
N SER A 95 6.11 26.46 30.29
CA SER A 95 6.94 27.48 29.63
C SER A 95 7.16 27.07 28.17
N ARG A 96 7.76 27.94 27.37
CA ARG A 96 7.98 27.70 25.95
C ARG A 96 8.70 26.35 25.69
N GLY A 97 7.97 25.42 25.09
CA GLY A 97 8.50 24.09 24.77
C GLY A 97 8.55 23.10 25.93
N LEU A 98 8.08 23.50 27.11
CA LEU A 98 7.95 22.65 28.28
C LEU A 98 6.49 22.49 28.68
N TYR A 99 6.05 21.27 28.70
CA TYR A 99 4.67 20.89 29.01
C TYR A 99 4.65 19.88 30.16
N VAL A 100 3.52 19.82 30.83
CA VAL A 100 3.23 18.85 31.88
C VAL A 100 1.84 18.25 31.65
N GLN A 101 1.70 16.96 31.89
CA GLN A 101 0.44 16.27 31.83
C GLN A 101 0.35 15.29 32.99
N LYS A 102 -0.79 15.26 33.66
CA LYS A 102 -1.05 14.34 34.74
C LYS A 102 -1.47 12.97 34.21
N TRP A 103 -0.85 11.92 34.74
CA TRP A 103 -1.08 10.54 34.33
C TRP A 103 -1.39 9.66 35.55
N VAL A 104 -2.27 8.67 35.37
CA VAL A 104 -2.45 7.53 36.28
C VAL A 104 -1.54 6.40 35.82
N PHE A 105 -0.72 5.92 36.71
CA PHE A 105 0.20 4.80 36.52
C PHE A 105 -0.37 3.55 37.21
N ASN A 106 -0.64 2.53 36.44
CA ASN A 106 -1.07 1.22 36.93
C ASN A 106 0.19 0.39 37.21
N LEU A 107 0.50 0.14 38.45
CA LEU A 107 1.73 -0.52 38.88
C LEU A 107 1.43 -1.85 39.54
N VAL A 108 2.35 -2.80 39.39
CA VAL A 108 2.42 -4.03 40.20
C VAL A 108 3.67 -3.95 41.06
N LEU A 109 3.47 -4.04 42.37
CA LEU A 109 4.60 -4.05 43.36
C LEU A 109 4.90 -5.48 43.77
N ASN A 110 6.22 -5.81 43.78
CA ASN A 110 6.74 -7.15 44.09
C ASN A 110 6.06 -8.27 43.26
N GLY A 111 5.60 -8.01 42.03
CA GLY A 111 4.93 -8.98 41.17
C GLY A 111 3.53 -9.42 41.63
N LYS A 112 2.97 -8.80 42.68
CA LYS A 112 1.76 -9.31 43.37
C LYS A 112 0.68 -8.24 43.62
N HIS A 113 1.09 -7.04 44.04
CA HIS A 113 0.14 -6.04 44.49
C HIS A 113 -0.13 -4.97 43.43
N PHE A 114 -1.34 -4.97 42.86
CA PHE A 114 -1.78 -3.95 41.94
C PHE A 114 -2.11 -2.65 42.67
N MET A 115 -1.61 -1.53 42.18
CA MET A 115 -1.84 -0.17 42.70
C MET A 115 -1.88 0.86 41.59
N GLN A 116 -2.60 1.95 41.86
CA GLN A 116 -2.64 3.12 40.99
C GLN A 116 -2.02 4.33 41.68
N PHE A 117 -1.19 5.04 40.96
CA PHE A 117 -0.56 6.26 41.42
C PHE A 117 -0.69 7.36 40.35
N GLU A 118 -0.95 8.58 40.78
CA GLU A 118 -0.94 9.74 39.91
C GLU A 118 0.43 10.41 39.96
N ASN A 119 0.94 10.83 38.80
CA ASN A 119 2.13 11.65 38.72
C ASN A 119 2.11 12.48 37.45
N ASN A 120 2.85 13.56 37.47
CA ASN A 120 3.05 14.46 36.35
C ASN A 120 4.18 13.95 35.45
N VAL A 121 3.90 13.85 34.15
CA VAL A 121 4.89 13.56 33.11
C VAL A 121 5.37 14.89 32.54
N LYS A 122 6.68 15.14 32.60
CA LYS A 122 7.32 16.30 32.00
C LYS A 122 7.59 16.03 30.53
N ILE A 123 7.12 16.91 29.64
CA ILE A 123 7.20 16.76 28.18
C ILE A 123 7.98 17.94 27.63
N THR A 124 9.15 17.69 27.07
CA THR A 124 9.95 18.73 26.39
C THR A 124 9.73 18.59 24.89
N VAL A 125 9.18 19.64 24.27
CA VAL A 125 8.86 19.69 22.84
C VAL A 125 9.77 20.67 22.13
N THR A 126 10.57 20.16 21.17
CA THR A 126 11.35 21.00 20.25
C THR A 126 10.64 21.07 18.90
N LYS A 127 10.23 22.27 18.49
CA LYS A 127 9.64 22.48 17.15
C LYS A 127 10.74 22.53 16.09
N THR A 128 10.57 21.73 15.03
CA THR A 128 11.49 21.67 13.88
C THR A 128 10.71 21.33 12.61
N VAL A 129 11.37 21.17 11.47
CA VAL A 129 10.75 20.71 10.23
C VAL A 129 11.32 19.33 9.91
N CYS A 130 10.44 18.34 9.70
CA CYS A 130 10.88 16.98 9.36
C CYS A 130 11.50 16.92 7.95
N PRO A 131 12.36 15.92 7.67
CA PRO A 131 13.01 15.78 6.36
C PRO A 131 12.02 15.75 5.18
N ARG A 132 10.86 15.11 5.37
CA ARG A 132 9.79 15.04 4.39
C ARG A 132 9.22 16.42 4.03
N CYS A 133 8.89 17.23 5.03
CA CYS A 133 8.41 18.59 4.80
C CYS A 133 9.50 19.50 4.20
N THR A 134 10.76 19.29 4.57
CA THR A 134 11.90 19.99 3.96
C THR A 134 12.05 19.61 2.49
N ALA A 135 11.97 18.31 2.15
CA ALA A 135 12.04 17.83 0.78
C ALA A 135 10.89 18.39 -0.08
N ARG A 136 9.65 18.39 0.45
CA ARG A 136 8.50 19.02 -0.24
C ARG A 136 8.71 20.51 -0.48
N ALA A 137 9.13 21.25 0.52
CA ALA A 137 9.34 22.69 0.40
C ALA A 137 10.43 23.03 -0.64
N SER A 138 11.47 22.21 -0.74
CA SER A 138 12.55 22.37 -1.72
C SER A 138 12.24 21.77 -3.09
N LYS A 139 11.06 21.14 -3.28
CA LYS A 139 10.67 20.38 -4.48
C LYS A 139 11.73 19.35 -4.90
N ARG A 140 12.45 18.79 -3.94
CA ARG A 140 13.53 17.85 -4.20
C ARG A 140 12.96 16.49 -4.60
N ILE A 141 13.25 16.08 -5.82
CA ILE A 141 12.89 14.76 -6.37
C ILE A 141 13.97 13.77 -5.97
N ALA A 142 13.60 12.68 -5.32
CA ALA A 142 14.47 11.53 -5.03
C ALA A 142 14.21 10.35 -5.97
N ALA A 143 12.96 10.21 -6.44
CA ALA A 143 12.60 9.20 -7.43
C ALA A 143 11.51 9.69 -8.38
N LEU A 144 11.49 9.07 -9.57
CA LEU A 144 10.52 9.28 -10.65
C LEU A 144 9.97 7.93 -11.08
N VAL A 145 8.65 7.73 -10.96
CA VAL A 145 7.96 6.57 -11.51
C VAL A 145 7.31 6.98 -12.82
N GLN A 146 7.73 6.35 -13.92
CA GLN A 146 7.24 6.63 -15.26
C GLN A 146 6.37 5.46 -15.73
N VAL A 147 5.06 5.66 -15.80
CA VAL A 147 4.13 4.64 -16.30
C VAL A 147 3.89 4.88 -17.79
N ARG A 148 4.15 3.87 -18.62
CA ARG A 148 4.08 3.96 -20.08
C ARG A 148 3.36 2.76 -20.69
N GLY A 149 2.67 2.98 -21.82
CA GLY A 149 1.97 1.97 -22.61
C GLY A 149 0.57 2.46 -23.05
N LEU A 150 -0.04 1.77 -24.00
CA LEU A 150 -1.39 2.14 -24.54
C LEU A 150 -2.46 2.22 -23.45
N ARG A 151 -2.35 1.39 -22.42
CA ARG A 151 -3.30 1.33 -21.30
C ARG A 151 -3.00 2.32 -20.17
N ALA A 152 -1.86 3.03 -20.21
CA ALA A 152 -1.41 3.87 -19.10
C ALA A 152 -2.43 4.96 -18.74
N SER A 153 -3.00 5.65 -19.73
CA SER A 153 -4.00 6.69 -19.48
C SER A 153 -5.30 6.12 -18.87
N ALA A 154 -5.70 4.92 -19.24
CA ALA A 154 -6.91 4.27 -18.72
C ALA A 154 -6.77 3.93 -17.23
N ILE A 155 -5.60 3.45 -16.81
CA ILE A 155 -5.36 3.06 -15.40
C ILE A 155 -5.01 4.23 -14.48
N ARG A 156 -4.79 5.45 -15.02
CA ARG A 156 -4.34 6.60 -14.23
C ARG A 156 -5.21 6.87 -13.01
N LYS A 157 -6.54 6.93 -13.20
CA LYS A 157 -7.48 7.19 -12.10
C LYS A 157 -7.46 6.10 -11.02
N ASP A 158 -7.21 4.85 -11.42
CA ASP A 158 -7.12 3.74 -10.48
C ASP A 158 -5.83 3.82 -9.67
N VAL A 159 -4.72 4.22 -10.30
CA VAL A 159 -3.45 4.48 -9.62
C VAL A 159 -3.57 5.67 -8.66
N GLU A 160 -4.26 6.73 -9.03
CA GLU A 160 -4.54 7.87 -8.14
C GLU A 160 -5.34 7.42 -6.91
N ARG A 161 -6.39 6.60 -7.09
CA ARG A 161 -7.15 6.01 -5.96
C ARG A 161 -6.28 5.10 -5.08
N LEU A 162 -5.41 4.29 -5.67
CA LEU A 162 -4.46 3.46 -4.94
C LEU A 162 -3.52 4.31 -4.06
N ILE A 163 -3.05 5.43 -4.59
CA ILE A 163 -2.20 6.38 -3.87
C ILE A 163 -2.96 7.04 -2.72
N GLU A 164 -4.17 7.54 -2.97
CA GLU A 164 -5.00 8.22 -1.96
C GLU A 164 -5.39 7.29 -0.81
N SER A 165 -5.70 6.03 -1.11
CA SER A 165 -6.06 5.02 -0.10
C SER A 165 -4.89 4.55 0.76
N ASN A 166 -3.65 4.85 0.37
CA ASN A 166 -2.44 4.40 1.06
C ASN A 166 -1.56 5.57 1.49
N ALA A 167 -1.61 5.92 2.78
CA ALA A 167 -0.79 6.99 3.36
C ALA A 167 0.73 6.77 3.12
N GLY A 168 1.16 5.50 3.03
CA GLY A 168 2.55 5.14 2.73
C GLY A 168 3.02 5.56 1.34
N PHE A 169 2.12 5.88 0.41
CA PHE A 169 2.44 6.47 -0.89
C PHE A 169 2.19 7.97 -0.91
N ASN A 170 0.97 8.39 -0.54
CA ASN A 170 0.50 9.77 -0.68
C ASN A 170 1.41 10.80 0.00
N GLU A 171 1.93 10.46 1.18
CA GLU A 171 2.81 11.35 1.94
C GLU A 171 4.16 11.65 1.26
N TYR A 172 4.61 10.78 0.35
CA TYR A 172 5.91 10.87 -0.31
C TYR A 172 5.83 11.39 -1.74
N ILE A 173 4.63 11.61 -2.28
CA ILE A 173 4.42 12.14 -3.63
C ILE A 173 4.49 13.66 -3.62
N LEU A 174 5.20 14.23 -4.60
CA LEU A 174 5.20 15.66 -4.88
C LEU A 174 4.05 16.04 -5.81
N ASP A 175 3.97 15.36 -6.95
CA ASP A 175 2.99 15.59 -7.99
C ASP A 175 2.85 14.39 -8.93
N ILE A 176 1.80 14.42 -9.77
CA ILE A 176 1.54 13.48 -10.85
C ILE A 176 1.29 14.30 -12.10
N GLU A 177 2.12 14.13 -13.13
CA GLU A 177 2.04 14.88 -14.39
C GLU A 177 1.77 13.95 -15.57
N ASP A 178 1.01 14.46 -16.54
CA ASP A 178 0.82 13.76 -17.81
C ASP A 178 2.12 13.75 -18.62
N ALA A 179 2.36 12.65 -19.32
CA ALA A 179 3.49 12.46 -20.20
C ALA A 179 3.05 11.76 -21.48
N GLN A 180 3.88 11.79 -22.51
CA GLN A 180 3.62 11.08 -23.75
C GLN A 180 3.45 9.58 -23.48
N ASN A 181 2.32 9.01 -23.90
CA ASN A 181 1.95 7.61 -23.69
C ASN A 181 1.90 7.18 -22.23
N GLY A 182 1.48 8.07 -21.31
CA GLY A 182 1.35 7.73 -19.92
C GLY A 182 1.44 8.93 -18.96
N PHE A 183 1.99 8.70 -17.77
CA PHE A 183 2.14 9.71 -16.73
C PHE A 183 3.38 9.46 -15.87
N ASP A 184 3.82 10.52 -15.19
CA ASP A 184 4.96 10.55 -14.30
C ASP A 184 4.54 10.87 -12.88
N ILE A 185 5.08 10.15 -11.90
CA ILE A 185 4.84 10.38 -10.47
C ILE A 185 6.17 10.73 -9.83
N ARG A 186 6.28 11.92 -9.23
CA ARG A 186 7.49 12.40 -8.56
C ARG A 186 7.46 12.14 -7.07
N PHE A 187 8.52 11.55 -6.54
CA PHE A 187 8.64 11.19 -5.15
C PHE A 187 9.79 11.91 -4.45
N ILE A 188 9.60 12.20 -3.16
CA ILE A 188 10.63 12.73 -2.26
C ILE A 188 11.48 11.63 -1.60
N ASP A 189 11.10 10.35 -1.78
CA ASP A 189 11.81 9.18 -1.25
C ASP A 189 11.79 8.03 -2.27
N GLN A 190 12.86 7.23 -2.29
CA GLN A 190 13.02 6.14 -3.26
C GLN A 190 12.25 4.87 -2.88
N LEU A 191 12.11 4.58 -1.58
CA LEU A 191 11.49 3.34 -1.12
C LEU A 191 9.98 3.27 -1.46
N PRO A 192 9.15 4.29 -1.14
CA PRO A 192 7.75 4.27 -1.54
C PRO A 192 7.57 4.30 -3.07
N ALA A 193 8.48 4.95 -3.82
CA ALA A 193 8.46 4.94 -5.27
C ALA A 193 8.65 3.51 -5.85
N ARG A 194 9.63 2.74 -5.31
CA ARG A 194 9.82 1.35 -5.70
C ARG A 194 8.58 0.50 -5.41
N LYS A 195 8.03 0.62 -4.20
CA LYS A 195 6.83 -0.12 -3.80
C LYS A 195 5.67 0.16 -4.75
N LEU A 196 5.40 1.43 -5.07
CA LEU A 196 4.32 1.80 -5.97
C LEU A 196 4.58 1.30 -7.41
N ALA A 197 5.80 1.43 -7.94
CA ALA A 197 6.14 0.97 -9.28
C ALA A 197 5.92 -0.55 -9.44
N HIS A 198 6.36 -1.33 -8.47
CA HIS A 198 6.15 -2.78 -8.48
C HIS A 198 4.68 -3.15 -8.30
N GLU A 199 3.93 -2.41 -7.47
CA GLU A 199 2.50 -2.62 -7.28
C GLU A 199 1.70 -2.33 -8.56
N ILE A 200 2.02 -1.24 -9.27
CA ILE A 200 1.41 -0.94 -10.58
C ILE A 200 1.73 -2.05 -11.58
N ALA A 201 2.99 -2.47 -11.68
CA ALA A 201 3.38 -3.54 -12.58
C ALA A 201 2.67 -4.86 -12.27
N ARG A 202 2.50 -5.18 -10.97
CA ARG A 202 1.79 -6.37 -10.51
C ARG A 202 0.31 -6.33 -10.88
N LEU A 203 -0.38 -5.22 -10.58
CA LEU A 203 -1.83 -5.10 -10.79
C LEU A 203 -2.23 -5.03 -12.26
N TYR A 204 -1.44 -4.37 -13.09
CA TYR A 204 -1.81 -4.04 -14.47
C TYR A 204 -0.99 -4.79 -15.53
N GLY A 205 -0.16 -5.71 -15.13
CA GLY A 205 0.67 -6.51 -16.06
C GLY A 205 1.76 -5.67 -16.70
N GLY A 206 2.76 -5.27 -15.94
CA GLY A 206 3.88 -4.47 -16.41
C GLY A 206 5.24 -5.04 -16.07
N HIS A 207 6.27 -4.42 -16.63
CA HIS A 207 7.66 -4.66 -16.31
C HIS A 207 8.30 -3.39 -15.75
N VAL A 208 9.06 -3.53 -14.65
CA VAL A 208 9.78 -2.41 -14.01
C VAL A 208 11.25 -2.45 -14.39
N ARG A 209 11.76 -1.35 -14.94
CA ARG A 209 13.19 -1.12 -15.15
C ARG A 209 13.67 0.01 -14.26
N GLU A 210 14.68 -0.25 -13.45
CA GLU A 210 15.29 0.75 -12.59
C GLU A 210 16.54 1.34 -13.24
N THR A 211 16.70 2.66 -13.15
CA THR A 211 17.92 3.39 -13.52
C THR A 211 18.21 4.43 -12.45
N PHE A 212 19.48 4.62 -12.12
CA PHE A 212 19.90 5.60 -11.11
C PHE A 212 20.86 6.62 -11.75
N LYS A 213 20.47 7.90 -11.66
CA LYS A 213 21.33 9.01 -12.07
C LYS A 213 21.93 9.68 -10.85
N SER A 214 23.20 9.44 -10.58
CA SER A 214 23.94 10.13 -9.52
C SER A 214 24.07 11.62 -9.84
N THR A 215 23.82 12.47 -8.84
CA THR A 215 23.92 13.93 -8.97
C THR A 215 25.02 14.51 -8.08
N ARG A 216 25.27 13.91 -6.92
CA ARG A 216 26.21 14.40 -5.92
C ARG A 216 26.68 13.28 -5.00
N TYR A 217 27.94 13.32 -4.58
CA TYR A 217 28.46 12.46 -3.52
C TYR A 217 28.29 13.13 -2.14
N ASP A 218 27.72 12.41 -1.18
CA ASP A 218 27.63 12.83 0.21
C ASP A 218 28.78 12.19 0.99
N SER A 219 29.85 12.98 1.22
CA SER A 219 31.05 12.50 1.91
C SER A 219 30.82 12.15 3.38
N ARG A 220 29.80 12.74 4.03
CA ARG A 220 29.48 12.45 5.44
C ARG A 220 28.81 11.07 5.59
N LYS A 221 28.06 10.65 4.59
CA LYS A 221 27.35 9.35 4.58
C LYS A 221 28.04 8.30 3.73
N GLY A 222 29.06 8.67 2.96
CA GLY A 222 29.77 7.76 2.06
C GLY A 222 28.91 7.24 0.89
N VAL A 223 27.86 7.98 0.47
CA VAL A 223 26.89 7.51 -0.52
C VAL A 223 26.68 8.50 -1.65
N TRP A 224 26.40 8.00 -2.84
CA TRP A 224 25.95 8.81 -3.95
C TRP A 224 24.47 9.20 -3.78
N LEU A 225 24.19 10.48 -3.88
CA LEU A 225 22.84 11.02 -3.98
C LEU A 225 22.47 11.19 -5.45
N GLY A 226 21.22 10.89 -5.79
CA GLY A 226 20.75 10.97 -7.16
C GLY A 226 19.24 10.76 -7.27
N ILE A 227 18.77 10.67 -8.50
CA ILE A 227 17.38 10.41 -8.83
C ILE A 227 17.27 8.97 -9.32
N LEU A 228 16.41 8.20 -8.65
CA LEU A 228 16.01 6.88 -9.09
C LEU A 228 14.87 7.03 -10.10
N THR A 229 15.04 6.49 -11.30
CA THR A 229 13.95 6.42 -12.28
C THR A 229 13.46 4.97 -12.39
N LEU A 230 12.17 4.78 -12.18
CA LEU A 230 11.45 3.52 -12.27
C LEU A 230 10.52 3.57 -13.47
N SER A 231 10.94 2.98 -14.59
CA SER A 231 10.12 2.89 -15.79
C SER A 231 9.23 1.65 -15.71
N VAL A 232 7.93 1.86 -15.52
CA VAL A 232 6.89 0.83 -15.54
C VAL A 232 6.30 0.79 -16.94
N ARG A 233 6.67 -0.22 -17.72
CA ARG A 233 6.14 -0.45 -19.04
C ARG A 233 5.01 -1.47 -18.96
N LEU A 234 3.79 -1.05 -19.30
CA LEU A 234 2.63 -1.92 -19.34
C LEU A 234 2.62 -2.75 -20.62
N VAL A 235 1.97 -3.90 -20.56
CA VAL A 235 1.69 -4.71 -21.75
C VAL A 235 0.78 -3.91 -22.69
N ASP A 236 1.20 -3.74 -23.94
CA ASP A 236 0.47 -3.00 -24.98
C ASP A 236 -0.59 -3.86 -25.65
N LEU A 237 -1.42 -4.54 -24.85
CA LEU A 237 -2.56 -5.34 -25.27
C LEU A 237 -3.81 -4.86 -24.55
N ALA A 238 -4.85 -4.55 -25.29
CA ALA A 238 -6.19 -4.27 -24.76
C ALA A 238 -7.02 -5.57 -24.71
N GLU A 239 -8.07 -5.56 -23.90
CA GLU A 239 -9.11 -6.59 -23.99
C GLU A 239 -9.72 -6.60 -25.39
N GLY A 240 -9.93 -7.78 -25.95
CA GLY A 240 -10.37 -7.96 -27.33
C GLY A 240 -9.26 -7.95 -28.37
N SER A 241 -8.01 -7.60 -28.03
CA SER A 241 -6.87 -7.72 -28.95
C SER A 241 -6.71 -9.18 -29.41
N ILE A 242 -6.44 -9.35 -30.71
CA ILE A 242 -6.15 -10.68 -31.26
C ILE A 242 -4.63 -10.87 -31.29
N VAL A 243 -4.20 -11.98 -30.76
CA VAL A 243 -2.78 -12.34 -30.69
C VAL A 243 -2.53 -13.74 -31.25
N ARG A 244 -1.33 -13.96 -31.73
CA ARG A 244 -0.82 -15.28 -32.12
C ARG A 244 0.12 -15.81 -31.04
N TYR A 245 -0.20 -16.98 -30.52
CA TYR A 245 0.62 -17.68 -29.55
C TYR A 245 0.66 -19.17 -29.86
N ASN A 246 1.86 -19.75 -29.93
CA ASN A 246 2.10 -21.15 -30.35
C ASN A 246 1.43 -21.52 -31.68
N GLY A 247 1.38 -20.57 -32.65
CA GLY A 247 0.79 -20.81 -33.98
C GLY A 247 -0.73 -20.71 -34.02
N GLU A 248 -1.40 -20.56 -32.90
CA GLU A 248 -2.86 -20.42 -32.80
C GLU A 248 -3.27 -18.96 -32.56
N LEU A 249 -4.53 -18.65 -32.86
CA LEU A 249 -5.12 -17.33 -32.66
C LEU A 249 -5.91 -17.28 -31.36
N TRP A 250 -5.68 -16.22 -30.61
CA TRP A 250 -6.26 -16.01 -29.28
C TRP A 250 -6.81 -14.60 -29.16
N VAL A 251 -7.87 -14.43 -28.39
CA VAL A 251 -8.38 -13.13 -27.96
C VAL A 251 -7.90 -12.86 -26.55
N VAL A 252 -7.37 -11.68 -26.30
CA VAL A 252 -7.01 -11.20 -24.96
C VAL A 252 -8.28 -10.88 -24.20
N LYS A 253 -8.56 -11.62 -23.13
CA LYS A 253 -9.71 -11.36 -22.26
C LYS A 253 -9.36 -10.41 -21.12
N ARG A 254 -8.15 -10.54 -20.59
CA ARG A 254 -7.66 -9.71 -19.47
C ARG A 254 -6.14 -9.78 -19.38
N VAL A 255 -5.55 -8.71 -18.85
CA VAL A 255 -4.14 -8.65 -18.46
C VAL A 255 -4.04 -8.23 -17.01
N ASP A 256 -3.46 -9.07 -16.17
CA ASP A 256 -3.28 -8.82 -14.74
C ASP A 256 -1.99 -9.43 -14.19
N GLU A 257 -1.85 -9.50 -12.85
CA GLU A 257 -0.69 -10.06 -12.15
C GLU A 257 -0.41 -11.54 -12.47
N LYS A 258 -1.44 -12.29 -12.85
CA LYS A 258 -1.33 -13.72 -13.18
C LYS A 258 -0.82 -13.95 -14.60
N GLY A 259 -0.92 -12.93 -15.46
CA GLY A 259 -0.47 -12.98 -16.84
C GLY A 259 -1.49 -12.49 -17.86
N LEU A 260 -1.37 -13.02 -19.08
CA LEU A 260 -2.34 -12.81 -20.16
C LEU A 260 -3.38 -13.93 -20.12
N HIS A 261 -4.63 -13.53 -19.92
CA HIS A 261 -5.79 -14.43 -20.03
C HIS A 261 -6.27 -14.44 -21.47
N LEU A 262 -6.13 -15.57 -22.12
CA LEU A 262 -6.37 -15.75 -23.54
C LEU A 262 -7.50 -16.75 -23.78
N GLU A 263 -8.36 -16.48 -24.76
CA GLU A 263 -9.40 -17.37 -25.26
C GLU A 263 -9.08 -17.73 -26.71
N ASN A 264 -8.99 -19.02 -27.00
CA ASN A 264 -8.70 -19.51 -28.34
C ASN A 264 -9.87 -19.23 -29.28
N LEU A 265 -9.62 -18.61 -30.44
CA LEU A 265 -10.65 -18.23 -31.38
C LEU A 265 -11.40 -19.43 -32.01
N ALA A 266 -10.72 -20.55 -32.18
CA ALA A 266 -11.31 -21.75 -32.84
C ALA A 266 -11.94 -22.74 -31.86
N SER A 267 -11.42 -22.86 -30.63
CA SER A 267 -11.86 -23.89 -29.68
C SER A 267 -12.53 -23.33 -28.43
N MET A 268 -12.53 -22.00 -28.23
CA MET A 268 -13.01 -21.29 -27.04
C MET A 268 -12.30 -21.71 -25.73
N LYS A 269 -11.19 -22.43 -25.87
CA LYS A 269 -10.38 -22.81 -24.71
C LYS A 269 -9.73 -21.62 -24.07
N ASN A 270 -9.84 -21.52 -22.76
CA ASN A 270 -9.19 -20.46 -21.99
C ASN A 270 -7.85 -20.96 -21.43
N ILE A 271 -6.82 -20.12 -21.56
CA ILE A 271 -5.52 -20.32 -20.94
C ILE A 271 -5.05 -19.03 -20.27
N THR A 272 -4.15 -19.18 -19.32
CA THR A 272 -3.41 -18.04 -18.76
C THR A 272 -1.94 -18.30 -18.97
N ILE A 273 -1.25 -17.36 -19.63
CA ILE A 273 0.18 -17.46 -19.89
C ILE A 273 0.93 -16.40 -19.10
N PRO A 274 2.15 -16.69 -18.61
CA PRO A 274 2.97 -15.70 -17.90
C PRO A 274 3.30 -14.49 -18.77
N LEU A 275 3.42 -13.29 -18.18
CA LEU A 275 3.83 -12.08 -18.89
C LEU A 275 5.23 -12.23 -19.53
N ALA A 276 6.07 -13.14 -19.03
CA ALA A 276 7.36 -13.46 -19.62
C ALA A 276 7.25 -13.94 -21.09
N GLU A 277 6.13 -14.58 -21.46
CA GLU A 277 5.90 -15.00 -22.84
C GLU A 277 5.74 -13.79 -23.78
N TYR A 278 5.04 -12.75 -23.29
CA TYR A 278 4.90 -11.49 -24.03
C TYR A 278 6.23 -10.72 -24.13
N TRP A 279 6.93 -10.59 -23.01
CA TRP A 279 8.22 -9.89 -22.98
C TRP A 279 9.34 -10.65 -23.70
N GLY A 280 9.15 -11.95 -23.93
CA GLY A 280 10.04 -12.83 -24.71
C GLY A 280 9.69 -12.93 -26.19
N ASP A 281 8.81 -12.02 -26.70
CA ASP A 281 8.38 -11.96 -28.11
C ASP A 281 7.72 -13.24 -28.63
N ARG A 282 7.16 -14.08 -27.74
CA ARG A 282 6.42 -15.29 -28.11
C ARG A 282 4.94 -15.05 -28.41
N VAL A 283 4.46 -13.86 -28.05
CA VAL A 283 3.10 -13.38 -28.32
C VAL A 283 3.19 -12.25 -29.32
N SER A 284 2.61 -12.39 -30.49
CA SER A 284 2.58 -11.35 -31.50
C SER A 284 1.14 -10.84 -31.70
N VAL A 285 1.00 -9.53 -31.83
CA VAL A 285 -0.30 -8.89 -32.13
C VAL A 285 -0.66 -9.14 -33.58
N VAL A 286 -1.91 -9.51 -33.83
CA VAL A 286 -2.47 -9.60 -35.19
C VAL A 286 -3.14 -8.27 -35.53
N GLU A 287 -2.49 -7.49 -36.39
CA GLU A 287 -3.00 -6.15 -36.78
C GLU A 287 -3.92 -6.23 -38.00
N ASN A 288 -3.68 -7.20 -38.88
CA ASN A 288 -4.40 -7.35 -40.14
C ASN A 288 -5.62 -8.28 -39.99
N TYR A 289 -6.69 -7.75 -39.44
CA TYR A 289 -7.99 -8.42 -39.46
C TYR A 289 -9.11 -7.41 -39.65
N TYR A 290 -10.24 -7.86 -40.16
CA TYR A 290 -11.43 -7.04 -40.26
C TYR A 290 -12.68 -7.79 -39.84
N VAL A 291 -13.68 -7.01 -39.42
CA VAL A 291 -15.02 -7.53 -39.11
C VAL A 291 -15.80 -7.58 -40.38
N LYS A 292 -16.16 -8.79 -40.84
CA LYS A 292 -17.00 -8.99 -42.02
C LYS A 292 -18.44 -8.52 -41.77
N GLY A 293 -18.92 -8.75 -40.56
CA GLY A 293 -20.24 -8.30 -40.15
C GLY A 293 -20.67 -8.87 -38.81
N VAL A 294 -21.73 -8.29 -38.27
CA VAL A 294 -22.46 -8.79 -37.11
C VAL A 294 -23.77 -9.39 -37.61
N TYR A 295 -24.04 -10.63 -37.23
CA TYR A 295 -25.17 -11.39 -37.71
C TYR A 295 -26.04 -11.81 -36.53
N GLU A 296 -27.37 -11.75 -36.73
CA GLU A 296 -28.35 -12.34 -35.81
C GLU A 296 -28.65 -13.77 -36.24
N VAL A 297 -28.70 -14.66 -35.26
CA VAL A 297 -29.12 -16.06 -35.45
C VAL A 297 -30.63 -16.09 -35.54
N VAL A 298 -31.17 -16.26 -36.75
CA VAL A 298 -32.63 -16.27 -36.99
C VAL A 298 -33.25 -17.66 -36.83
N ALA A 299 -32.48 -18.73 -37.08
CA ALA A 299 -32.89 -20.09 -36.85
C ALA A 299 -31.68 -21.00 -36.64
N VAL A 300 -31.86 -22.09 -35.92
CA VAL A 300 -30.88 -23.19 -35.74
C VAL A 300 -31.59 -24.49 -35.92
N ASP A 301 -31.06 -25.34 -36.80
CA ASP A 301 -31.50 -26.72 -36.92
C ASP A 301 -30.41 -27.71 -36.42
N LYS A 302 -30.54 -29.01 -36.74
CA LYS A 302 -29.60 -30.04 -36.24
C LYS A 302 -28.16 -29.90 -36.77
N ALA A 303 -27.94 -29.22 -37.88
CA ALA A 303 -26.66 -29.17 -38.58
C ALA A 303 -26.22 -27.70 -38.92
N MET A 304 -27.17 -26.79 -39.07
CA MET A 304 -26.96 -25.46 -39.62
C MET A 304 -27.49 -24.37 -38.73
N ALA A 305 -26.83 -23.22 -38.77
CA ALA A 305 -27.30 -21.95 -38.25
C ALA A 305 -27.58 -21.00 -39.41
N TYR A 306 -28.77 -20.40 -39.38
CA TYR A 306 -29.21 -19.38 -40.35
C TYR A 306 -29.05 -18.02 -39.75
N LEU A 307 -28.29 -17.17 -40.43
CA LEU A 307 -27.84 -15.89 -39.94
C LEU A 307 -28.32 -14.76 -40.87
N VAL A 308 -28.63 -13.63 -40.27
CA VAL A 308 -28.96 -12.38 -41.01
C VAL A 308 -28.05 -11.25 -40.53
N ASN A 309 -27.37 -10.62 -41.45
CA ASN A 309 -26.71 -9.35 -41.19
C ASN A 309 -27.79 -8.25 -41.16
N ARG A 310 -27.96 -7.59 -40.01
CA ARG A 310 -28.98 -6.58 -39.78
C ARG A 310 -28.75 -5.27 -40.58
N GLU A 311 -27.49 -5.01 -40.94
CA GLU A 311 -27.14 -3.79 -41.69
C GLU A 311 -27.33 -3.99 -43.20
N SER A 312 -26.86 -5.11 -43.75
CA SER A 312 -26.88 -5.37 -45.18
C SER A 312 -28.07 -6.24 -45.65
N GLY A 313 -28.76 -6.90 -44.73
CA GLY A 313 -29.81 -7.92 -45.05
C GLY A 313 -29.25 -9.20 -45.62
N GLU A 314 -27.94 -9.39 -45.68
CA GLU A 314 -27.29 -10.59 -46.18
C GLU A 314 -27.69 -11.81 -45.33
N LEU A 315 -28.21 -12.85 -46.04
CA LEU A 315 -28.49 -14.15 -45.44
C LEU A 315 -27.28 -15.05 -45.58
N ARG A 316 -26.98 -15.79 -44.51
CA ARG A 316 -25.86 -16.70 -44.49
C ARG A 316 -26.17 -17.98 -43.71
N GLU A 317 -25.61 -19.05 -44.17
CA GLU A 317 -25.71 -20.36 -43.55
C GLU A 317 -24.33 -20.80 -43.06
N ILE A 318 -24.22 -21.28 -41.81
CA ILE A 318 -22.98 -21.79 -41.26
C ILE A 318 -23.27 -23.16 -40.63
N MET A 319 -22.44 -24.16 -40.92
CA MET A 319 -22.51 -25.43 -40.24
C MET A 319 -22.20 -25.30 -38.75
N LEU A 320 -23.04 -25.88 -37.89
CA LEU A 320 -22.85 -25.83 -36.43
C LEU A 320 -21.45 -26.26 -35.95
N PRO A 321 -20.79 -27.31 -36.53
CA PRO A 321 -19.43 -27.66 -36.16
C PRO A 321 -18.39 -26.57 -36.38
N ASN A 322 -18.67 -25.59 -37.22
CA ASN A 322 -17.77 -24.42 -37.45
C ASN A 322 -18.01 -23.28 -36.46
N ILE A 323 -18.99 -23.42 -35.56
CA ILE A 323 -19.26 -22.46 -34.49
C ILE A 323 -18.77 -23.05 -33.17
N PRO A 324 -17.74 -22.50 -32.55
CA PRO A 324 -17.07 -23.15 -31.40
C PRO A 324 -17.81 -23.00 -30.06
N PHE A 325 -19.03 -22.45 -30.07
CA PHE A 325 -19.88 -22.25 -28.90
C PHE A 325 -21.34 -22.55 -29.20
N GLN A 326 -22.12 -22.76 -28.15
CA GLN A 326 -23.57 -22.98 -28.32
C GLN A 326 -24.25 -21.67 -28.69
N ILE A 327 -25.15 -21.76 -29.69
CA ILE A 327 -25.97 -20.64 -30.16
C ILE A 327 -27.45 -21.02 -30.13
N LYS A 328 -28.29 -20.00 -30.00
CA LYS A 328 -29.75 -20.10 -30.08
C LYS A 328 -30.32 -18.96 -30.92
N GLN A 329 -31.54 -19.11 -31.37
CA GLN A 329 -32.25 -18.03 -32.06
C GLN A 329 -32.26 -16.76 -31.22
N GLY A 330 -31.97 -15.62 -31.84
CA GLY A 330 -31.83 -14.29 -31.21
C GLY A 330 -30.43 -13.96 -30.69
N ASP A 331 -29.48 -14.90 -30.71
CA ASP A 331 -28.08 -14.58 -30.38
C ASP A 331 -27.44 -13.78 -31.50
N TYR A 332 -26.41 -12.96 -31.11
CA TYR A 332 -25.58 -12.22 -32.06
C TYR A 332 -24.20 -12.82 -32.14
N ILE A 333 -23.68 -12.96 -33.35
CA ILE A 333 -22.33 -13.42 -33.61
C ILE A 333 -21.60 -12.43 -34.53
N LYS A 334 -20.30 -12.37 -34.38
CA LYS A 334 -19.41 -11.56 -35.22
C LYS A 334 -18.53 -12.48 -36.06
N ILE A 335 -18.38 -12.19 -37.34
CA ILE A 335 -17.46 -12.91 -38.24
C ILE A 335 -16.23 -12.05 -38.45
N LEU A 336 -15.09 -12.58 -38.03
CA LEU A 336 -13.75 -11.97 -38.23
C LEU A 336 -13.06 -12.66 -39.39
N VAL A 337 -12.36 -11.89 -40.22
CA VAL A 337 -11.47 -12.43 -41.26
C VAL A 337 -10.03 -12.12 -40.86
N ILE A 338 -9.22 -13.18 -40.71
CA ILE A 338 -7.83 -13.14 -40.31
C ILE A 338 -7.05 -14.08 -41.24
N ASP A 339 -6.04 -13.59 -41.95
CA ASP A 339 -5.26 -14.37 -42.92
C ASP A 339 -6.18 -15.13 -43.92
N ASP A 340 -7.19 -14.44 -44.47
CA ASP A 340 -8.18 -14.95 -45.41
C ASP A 340 -9.07 -16.12 -44.87
N LYS A 341 -9.02 -16.36 -43.58
CA LYS A 341 -9.89 -17.33 -42.90
C LYS A 341 -10.93 -16.66 -42.04
N GLU A 342 -12.13 -17.22 -42.04
CA GLU A 342 -13.22 -16.71 -41.23
C GLU A 342 -13.27 -17.41 -39.87
N TYR A 343 -13.48 -16.61 -38.84
CA TYR A 343 -13.63 -17.02 -37.46
C TYR A 343 -14.94 -16.49 -36.90
N VAL A 344 -15.72 -17.35 -36.32
CA VAL A 344 -16.99 -17.00 -35.67
C VAL A 344 -16.71 -16.74 -34.20
N VAL A 345 -17.03 -15.53 -33.73
CA VAL A 345 -16.87 -15.13 -32.34
C VAL A 345 -18.20 -14.66 -31.77
N LYS A 346 -18.39 -14.87 -30.48
CA LYS A 346 -19.59 -14.38 -29.79
C LYS A 346 -19.58 -12.86 -29.77
N HIS A 347 -20.69 -12.23 -30.17
CA HIS A 347 -20.85 -10.79 -30.00
C HIS A 347 -21.26 -10.54 -28.54
N THR A 348 -20.42 -9.83 -27.80
CA THR A 348 -20.74 -9.29 -26.49
C THR A 348 -20.82 -7.78 -26.65
N ASP A 349 -21.98 -7.21 -26.31
CA ASP A 349 -22.21 -5.75 -26.27
C ASP A 349 -21.24 -5.04 -25.35
#